data_5ecebd58430c57f3afbfa7853ddc03c7
#
_entry.id   5ecebd58430c57f3afbfa7853ddc03c7
#
_cell.length_a   1.000
_cell.length_b   1.000
_cell.length_c   1.000
_cell.angle_alpha   90.00
_cell.angle_beta   90.00
_cell.angle_gamma   90.00
#
_symmetry.space_group_name_H-M   'P 1'
#
loop_
_entity.id
_entity.type
_entity.pdbx_description
1 polymer ?
#
loop_
_entity_poly.entity_id
_entity_poly.type
_entity_poly.pdbx_seq_one_letter_code
_entity_poly.pdbx_strand_id
1 'polypeptide(L)'
;MKIRRDDQVIVISGKERGKKGKVLRTIPARERVIVEGLNMVKRHTKPTPQGDQGGVIEREAAIHVSNVMLVDPKDGRATRIASVTEDGKRYRVAKRSGTRLD
;
A
#
# COMPACT_ATOMS: atom_id res chain seq x y z
N MET A 1 -7.35 9.54 -3.24
CA MET A 1 -7.00 8.20 -2.70
C MET A 1 -7.07 8.23 -1.19
N LYS A 2 -7.84 7.32 -0.61
CA LYS A 2 -8.03 7.25 0.85
C LYS A 2 -6.90 6.53 1.58
N ILE A 3 -6.20 5.62 0.90
CA ILE A 3 -5.02 4.95 1.43
C ILE A 3 -3.85 5.90 1.39
N ARG A 4 -3.06 5.92 2.46
CA ARG A 4 -1.91 6.80 2.62
C ARG A 4 -0.66 6.00 2.95
N ARG A 5 0.49 6.64 2.79
CA ARG A 5 1.78 6.10 3.23
C ARG A 5 1.71 5.70 4.72
N ASP A 6 2.37 4.60 5.05
CA ASP A 6 2.42 3.97 6.37
C ASP A 6 1.15 3.23 6.80
N ASP A 7 0.10 3.24 5.98
CA ASP A 7 -1.08 2.41 6.26
C ASP A 7 -0.75 0.93 6.14
N GLN A 8 -1.34 0.11 7.00
CA GLN A 8 -1.31 -1.34 6.84
C GLN A 8 -2.44 -1.76 5.90
N VAL A 9 -2.10 -2.50 4.87
CA VAL A 9 -3.07 -2.96 3.87
C VAL A 9 -2.98 -4.46 3.66
N ILE A 10 -4.04 -5.04 3.12
CA ILE A 10 -4.12 -6.44 2.73
C ILE A 10 -4.47 -6.52 1.25
N VAL A 11 -3.80 -7.41 0.53
CA VAL A 11 -4.10 -7.66 -0.89
C VAL A 11 -5.34 -8.53 -0.97
N ILE A 12 -6.33 -8.11 -1.75
CA ILE A 12 -7.63 -8.79 -1.86
C ILE A 12 -7.82 -9.57 -3.15
N SER A 13 -6.91 -9.43 -4.10
CA SER A 13 -7.00 -10.16 -5.38
C SER A 13 -5.63 -10.43 -5.96
N GLY A 14 -5.52 -11.44 -6.83
CA GLY A 14 -4.29 -11.81 -7.51
C GLY A 14 -3.49 -12.86 -6.75
N LYS A 15 -2.23 -13.04 -7.19
CA LYS A 15 -1.35 -14.08 -6.65
C LYS A 15 -1.01 -13.89 -5.16
N GLU A 16 -1.01 -12.67 -4.70
CA GLU A 16 -0.62 -12.33 -3.33
C GLU A 16 -1.79 -12.09 -2.40
N ARG A 17 -3.00 -12.50 -2.82
CA ARG A 17 -4.21 -12.37 -2.03
C ARG A 17 -4.01 -12.90 -0.60
N GLY A 18 -4.44 -12.10 0.36
CA GLY A 18 -4.31 -12.42 1.78
C GLY A 18 -3.03 -11.94 2.45
N LYS A 19 -2.04 -11.50 1.68
CA LYS A 19 -0.81 -10.95 2.24
C LYS A 19 -1.02 -9.52 2.72
N LYS A 20 -0.39 -9.19 3.83
CA LYS A 20 -0.45 -7.87 4.46
C LYS A 20 0.90 -7.16 4.36
N GLY A 21 0.86 -5.86 4.31
CA GLY A 21 2.09 -5.06 4.31
C GLY A 21 1.81 -3.59 4.56
N LYS A 22 2.89 -2.84 4.77
CA LYS A 22 2.84 -1.40 5.00
C LYS A 22 3.01 -0.66 3.68
N VAL A 23 2.19 0.35 3.43
CA VAL A 23 2.32 1.20 2.25
C VAL A 23 3.57 2.06 2.38
N LEU A 24 4.51 1.88 1.45
CA LEU A 24 5.74 2.66 1.40
C LEU A 24 5.55 3.98 0.66
N ARG A 25 4.69 3.96 -0.37
CA ARG A 25 4.48 5.10 -1.25
C ARG A 25 3.12 4.99 -1.94
N THR A 26 2.49 6.14 -2.16
CA THR A 26 1.27 6.22 -2.98
C THR A 26 1.58 6.96 -4.28
N ILE A 27 0.91 6.55 -5.36
CA ILE A 27 1.02 7.17 -6.68
C ILE A 27 -0.40 7.53 -7.13
N PRO A 28 -0.96 8.64 -6.64
CA PRO A 28 -2.36 8.98 -6.88
C PRO A 28 -2.70 9.16 -8.36
N ALA A 29 -1.79 9.71 -9.15
CA ALA A 29 -2.02 9.93 -10.58
C ALA A 29 -2.27 8.64 -11.35
N ARG A 30 -1.77 7.50 -10.86
CA ARG A 30 -1.94 6.17 -11.46
C ARG A 30 -2.86 5.27 -10.63
N GLU A 31 -3.39 5.77 -9.54
CA GLU A 31 -4.19 5.00 -8.59
C GLU A 31 -3.48 3.72 -8.13
N ARG A 32 -2.19 3.83 -7.82
CA ARG A 32 -1.35 2.71 -7.39
C ARG A 32 -0.65 3.00 -6.08
N VAL A 33 -0.27 1.92 -5.41
CA VAL A 33 0.48 1.96 -4.16
C VAL A 33 1.64 0.97 -4.21
N ILE A 34 2.71 1.28 -3.51
CA ILE A 34 3.84 0.37 -3.32
C ILE A 34 3.76 -0.13 -1.88
N VAL A 35 3.69 -1.44 -1.71
CA VAL A 35 3.53 -2.08 -0.42
C VAL A 35 4.79 -2.89 -0.09
N GLU A 36 5.31 -2.72 1.11
CA GLU A 36 6.53 -3.37 1.55
C GLU A 36 6.46 -4.89 1.41
N GLY A 37 7.43 -5.46 0.73
CA GLY A 37 7.57 -6.91 0.54
C GLY A 37 6.56 -7.55 -0.40
N LEU A 38 5.66 -6.78 -1.03
CA LEU A 38 4.63 -7.31 -1.92
C LEU A 38 4.87 -6.92 -3.37
N ASN A 39 4.35 -7.75 -4.28
CA ASN A 39 4.49 -7.56 -5.72
C ASN A 39 5.94 -7.38 -6.15
N MET A 40 6.81 -8.22 -5.59
CA MET A 40 8.24 -8.15 -5.86
C MET A 40 8.54 -8.51 -7.30
N VAL A 41 9.35 -7.69 -7.94
CA VAL A 41 9.84 -7.94 -9.30
C VAL A 41 11.37 -7.90 -9.30
N LYS A 42 11.95 -8.72 -10.16
CA LYS A 42 13.40 -8.73 -10.38
C LYS A 42 13.72 -7.90 -11.61
N ARG A 43 14.64 -6.97 -11.45
CA ARG A 43 15.13 -6.17 -12.57
C ARG A 43 16.61 -6.41 -12.77
N HIS A 44 17.00 -6.65 -14.01
CA HIS A 44 18.40 -6.69 -14.40
C HIS A 44 18.89 -5.27 -14.64
N THR A 45 19.94 -4.88 -13.91
CA THR A 45 20.58 -3.58 -14.11
C THR A 45 21.82 -3.77 -14.98
N LYS A 46 22.05 -2.82 -15.90
CA LYS A 46 23.26 -2.83 -16.74
C LYS A 46 24.42 -2.18 -16.00
N PRO A 47 25.67 -2.62 -16.23
CA PRO A 47 26.84 -1.91 -15.70
C PRO A 47 26.84 -0.47 -16.18
N THR A 48 27.25 0.46 -15.30
CA THR A 48 27.36 1.87 -15.63
C THR A 48 28.79 2.29 -15.80
N PRO A 49 29.08 3.38 -16.56
CA PRO A 49 30.45 3.91 -16.67
C PRO A 49 31.05 4.35 -15.34
N GLN A 50 30.25 4.50 -14.31
CA GLN A 50 30.70 4.93 -12.97
C GLN A 50 31.14 3.78 -12.08
N GLY A 51 31.24 2.58 -12.60
CA GLY A 51 31.75 1.42 -11.87
C GLY A 51 30.69 0.50 -11.25
N ASP A 52 29.44 0.80 -11.43
CA ASP A 52 28.38 -0.12 -10.99
C ASP A 52 28.39 -1.38 -11.85
N GLN A 53 28.50 -2.52 -11.20
CA GLN A 53 28.67 -3.81 -11.92
C GLN A 53 27.39 -4.35 -12.51
N GLY A 54 26.27 -3.70 -12.28
CA GLY A 54 24.99 -4.26 -12.67
C GLY A 54 24.64 -5.50 -11.85
N GLY A 55 23.48 -6.05 -12.08
CA GLY A 55 23.03 -7.26 -11.38
C GLY A 55 21.52 -7.38 -11.38
N VAL A 56 21.01 -8.21 -10.48
CA VAL A 56 19.57 -8.41 -10.28
C VAL A 56 19.16 -7.69 -9.02
N ILE A 57 18.21 -6.75 -9.17
CA ILE A 57 17.64 -6.00 -8.05
C ILE A 57 16.20 -6.42 -7.88
N GLU A 58 15.82 -6.78 -6.66
CA GLU A 58 14.42 -7.02 -6.30
C GLU A 58 13.81 -5.75 -5.76
N ARG A 59 12.68 -5.35 -6.32
CA ARG A 59 11.93 -4.16 -5.88
C ARG A 59 10.45 -4.45 -5.88
N GLU A 60 9.74 -3.75 -5.01
CA GLU A 60 8.29 -3.77 -5.00
C GLU A 60 7.74 -3.03 -6.22
N ALA A 61 6.90 -3.68 -7.00
CA ALA A 61 6.17 -3.03 -8.07
C ALA A 61 4.85 -2.46 -7.52
N ALA A 62 4.35 -1.41 -8.17
CA ALA A 62 3.12 -0.77 -7.76
C ALA A 62 1.90 -1.69 -7.96
N ILE A 63 0.97 -1.66 -7.01
CA ILE A 63 -0.28 -2.41 -7.04
C ILE A 63 -1.42 -1.40 -7.20
N HIS A 64 -2.39 -1.72 -8.08
CA HIS A 64 -3.57 -0.86 -8.22
C HIS A 64 -4.33 -0.81 -6.89
N VAL A 65 -4.77 0.37 -6.50
CA VAL A 65 -5.41 0.58 -5.20
C VAL A 65 -6.69 -0.24 -5.00
N SER A 66 -7.38 -0.58 -6.10
CA SER A 66 -8.57 -1.45 -6.04
C SER A 66 -8.26 -2.87 -5.58
N ASN A 67 -7.00 -3.30 -5.62
CA ASN A 67 -6.56 -4.64 -5.24
C ASN A 67 -6.10 -4.73 -3.79
N VAL A 68 -6.18 -3.66 -3.05
CA VAL A 68 -5.82 -3.62 -1.63
C VAL A 68 -6.93 -2.99 -0.79
N MET A 69 -6.99 -3.38 0.46
CA MET A 69 -7.88 -2.76 1.45
C MET A 69 -7.09 -2.46 2.71
N LEU A 70 -7.53 -1.47 3.47
CA LEU A 70 -6.94 -1.17 4.76
C LEU A 70 -7.12 -2.34 5.71
N VAL A 71 -6.10 -2.62 6.53
CA VAL A 71 -6.22 -3.54 7.65
C VAL A 71 -6.81 -2.77 8.82
N ASP A 72 -7.93 -3.25 9.35
CA ASP A 72 -8.53 -2.64 10.54
C ASP A 72 -7.59 -2.82 11.72
N PRO A 73 -7.15 -1.74 12.39
CA PRO A 73 -6.22 -1.86 13.49
C PRO A 73 -6.77 -2.59 14.72
N LYS A 74 -8.09 -2.71 14.81
CA LYS A 74 -8.72 -3.36 15.95
C LYS A 74 -8.76 -4.89 15.83
N ASP A 75 -9.11 -5.43 14.66
CA ASP A 75 -9.28 -6.88 14.47
C ASP A 75 -8.36 -7.50 13.41
N GLY A 76 -7.59 -6.68 12.71
CA GLY A 76 -6.64 -7.17 11.69
C GLY A 76 -7.28 -7.63 10.40
N ARG A 77 -8.56 -7.36 10.17
CA ARG A 77 -9.28 -7.75 8.95
C ARG A 77 -9.38 -6.59 7.97
N ALA A 78 -9.66 -6.93 6.72
CA ALA A 78 -9.86 -5.92 5.69
C ALA A 78 -11.07 -5.04 6.01
N THR A 79 -10.92 -3.74 5.85
CA THR A 79 -11.99 -2.76 6.07
C THR A 79 -11.98 -1.70 5.00
N ARG A 80 -13.12 -1.09 4.77
CA ARG A 80 -13.22 0.14 3.98
C ARG A 80 -12.90 1.34 4.85
N ILE A 81 -12.50 2.43 4.21
CA ILE A 81 -12.20 3.70 4.86
C ILE A 81 -13.37 4.64 4.63
N ALA A 82 -13.89 5.23 5.70
CA ALA A 82 -14.84 6.32 5.64
C ALA A 82 -14.15 7.63 6.01
N SER A 83 -14.60 8.72 5.41
CA SER A 83 -14.20 10.06 5.82
C SER A 83 -15.29 10.66 6.72
N VAL A 84 -14.88 11.17 7.87
CA VAL A 84 -15.78 11.83 8.84
C VAL A 84 -15.32 13.26 9.03
N THR A 85 -16.27 14.19 9.06
CA THR A 85 -15.98 15.59 9.35
C THR A 85 -16.55 15.93 10.71
N GLU A 86 -15.71 16.47 11.59
CA GLU A 86 -16.08 16.88 12.93
C GLU A 86 -15.37 18.19 13.25
N ASP A 87 -16.14 19.18 13.70
CA ASP A 87 -15.63 20.52 14.01
C ASP A 87 -14.81 21.16 12.87
N GLY A 88 -15.25 20.94 11.63
CA GLY A 88 -14.57 21.45 10.45
C GLY A 88 -13.32 20.69 10.04
N LYS A 89 -12.94 19.65 10.77
CA LYS A 89 -11.79 18.81 10.46
C LYS A 89 -12.23 17.46 9.93
N ARG A 90 -11.48 16.97 8.95
CA ARG A 90 -11.75 15.71 8.29
C ARG A 90 -10.77 14.65 8.80
N TYR A 91 -11.26 13.47 9.13
CA TYR A 91 -10.42 12.34 9.49
C TYR A 91 -10.95 11.03 8.89
N ARG A 92 -10.09 10.03 8.85
CA ARG A 92 -10.42 8.71 8.30
C ARG A 92 -10.82 7.78 9.43
N VAL A 93 -11.79 6.90 9.13
CA VAL A 93 -12.29 5.89 10.07
C VAL A 93 -12.33 4.54 9.37
N ALA A 94 -11.89 3.50 10.07
CA ALA A 94 -12.10 2.13 9.64
C ALA A 94 -13.58 1.77 9.80
N LYS A 95 -14.28 1.56 8.69
CA LYS A 95 -15.73 1.33 8.72
C LYS A 95 -16.14 0.13 9.56
N ARG A 96 -15.31 -0.92 9.54
CA ARG A 96 -15.61 -2.15 10.23
C ARG A 96 -15.69 -1.99 11.75
N SER A 97 -14.74 -1.31 12.35
CA SER A 97 -14.64 -1.16 13.81
C SER A 97 -15.02 0.22 14.32
N GLY A 98 -15.12 1.21 13.43
CA GLY A 98 -15.30 2.59 13.83
C GLY A 98 -14.03 3.25 14.36
N THR A 99 -12.88 2.58 14.26
CA THR A 99 -11.61 3.09 14.78
C THR A 99 -11.11 4.26 13.95
N ARG A 100 -10.76 5.35 14.63
CA ARG A 100 -10.17 6.51 13.99
C ARG A 100 -8.73 6.19 13.54
N LEU A 101 -8.40 6.56 12.31
CA LEU A 101 -7.10 6.26 11.70
C LEU A 101 -6.11 7.42 11.81
N ASP A 102 -6.60 8.64 11.83
CA ASP A 102 -5.78 9.85 11.93
C ASP A 102 -6.42 10.95 12.75
#